data_b33ceba1b968d2c1fa2c05880d9612f8
#
_entry.id   b33ceba1b968d2c1fa2c05880d9612f8
#
_cell.length_a   1.000
_cell.length_b   1.000
_cell.length_c   1.000
_cell.angle_alpha   90.00
_cell.angle_beta   90.00
_cell.angle_gamma   90.00
#
_symmetry.space_group_name_H-M   'P 1'
#
loop_
_entity.id
_entity.type
_entity.pdbx_description
1 polymer ?
#
loop_
_entity_poly.entity_id
_entity_poly.type
_entity_poly.pdbx_seq_one_letter_code
_entity_poly.pdbx_strand_id
1 'polypeptide(L)' 'EPLDPVEMKLIKGGVGLGIFLLVVLFLVSKFVMTTH' A
#
# COMPACT_ATOMS: atom_id res chain seq x y z
N GLU A 1 -27.85 -4.15 11.06
CA GLU A 1 -26.44 -4.46 10.99
C GLU A 1 -25.62 -3.41 11.69
N PRO A 2 -25.10 -3.75 12.80
CA PRO A 2 -24.33 -2.78 13.57
C PRO A 2 -22.97 -2.49 12.96
N LEU A 3 -22.44 -3.42 12.20
CA LEU A 3 -21.12 -3.26 11.64
C LEU A 3 -21.18 -2.57 10.30
N ASP A 4 -20.48 -1.48 10.20
CA ASP A 4 -20.41 -0.75 8.96
C ASP A 4 -19.19 -1.21 8.16
N PRO A 5 -19.39 -1.93 7.10
CA PRO A 5 -18.27 -2.40 6.29
C PRO A 5 -17.48 -1.27 5.67
N VAL A 6 -18.09 -0.09 5.63
CA VAL A 6 -17.41 1.06 5.06
C VAL A 6 -16.17 1.43 5.87
N GLU A 7 -16.30 1.37 7.20
CA GLU A 7 -15.17 1.70 8.07
C GLU A 7 -14.02 0.73 7.87
N MET A 8 -14.35 -0.54 7.86
CA MET A 8 -13.32 -1.56 7.66
C MET A 8 -12.69 -1.45 6.29
N LYS A 9 -13.52 -1.16 5.31
CA LYS A 9 -13.03 -1.01 3.95
C LYS A 9 -12.06 0.15 3.85
N LEU A 10 -12.37 1.23 4.55
CA LEU A 10 -11.52 2.41 4.53
C LEU A 10 -10.16 2.11 5.14
N ILE A 11 -10.17 1.43 6.28
CA ILE A 11 -8.93 1.10 6.97
C ILE A 11 -8.09 0.15 6.11
N LYS A 12 -8.73 -0.87 5.58
CA LYS A 12 -8.02 -1.83 4.75
C LYS A 12 -7.50 -1.17 3.48
N GLY A 13 -8.31 -0.30 2.90
CA GLY A 13 -7.89 0.42 1.71
C GLY A 13 -6.67 1.28 1.96
N GLY A 14 -6.68 1.98 3.09
CA GLY A 14 -5.56 2.84 3.44
C GLY A 14 -4.30 2.04 3.69
N VAL A 15 -4.43 0.97 4.45
CA VAL A 15 -3.28 0.12 4.74
C VAL A 15 -2.76 -0.52 3.46
N GLY A 16 -3.67 -1.01 2.63
CA GLY A 16 -3.25 -1.63 1.38
C GLY A 16 -2.53 -0.66 0.47
N LEU A 17 -3.07 0.56 0.38
CA LEU A 17 -2.43 1.58 -0.45
C LEU A 17 -1.04 1.92 0.09
N GLY A 18 -0.92 2.04 1.40
CA GLY A 18 0.35 2.35 2.01
C GLY A 18 1.39 1.27 1.73
N ILE A 19 0.99 0.03 1.90
CA ILE A 19 1.90 -1.07 1.64
C ILE A 19 2.26 -1.13 0.16
N PHE A 20 1.27 -0.90 -0.70
CA PHE A 20 1.52 -0.92 -2.13
C PHE A 20 2.53 0.14 -2.52
N LEU A 21 2.38 1.33 -1.98
CA LEU A 21 3.32 2.41 -2.27
C LEU A 21 4.72 2.07 -1.77
N LEU A 22 4.79 1.48 -0.60
CA LEU A 22 6.09 1.10 -0.05
C LEU A 22 6.78 0.07 -0.94
N VAL A 23 6.02 -0.91 -1.39
CA VAL A 23 6.58 -1.94 -2.25
C VAL A 23 7.06 -1.34 -3.57
N VAL A 24 6.25 -0.48 -4.14
CA VAL A 24 6.61 0.16 -5.40
C VAL A 24 7.87 0.99 -5.23
N LEU A 25 7.92 1.77 -4.16
CA LEU A 25 9.09 2.60 -3.90
C LEU A 25 10.33 1.74 -3.70
N PHE A 26 10.18 0.64 -2.99
CA PHE A 26 11.30 -0.25 -2.76
C PHE A 26 11.82 -0.85 -4.06
N LEU A 27 10.90 -1.29 -4.89
CA LEU A 27 11.29 -1.88 -6.16
C LEU A 27 11.96 -0.86 -7.07
N VAL A 28 11.39 0.33 -7.13
CA VAL A 28 11.95 1.38 -7.96
C VAL A 28 13.35 1.75 -7.48
N SER A 29 13.49 1.89 -6.17
CA SER A 29 14.78 2.25 -5.60
C SER A 29 15.83 1.19 -5.93
N LYS A 30 15.42 -0.08 -5.78
CA LYS A 30 16.35 -1.16 -6.05
C LYS A 30 16.72 -1.20 -7.52
N PHE A 31 15.75 -0.97 -8.38
CA PHE A 31 16.00 -0.98 -9.82
C PHE A 31 16.96 0.12 -10.21
N VAL A 32 16.76 1.31 -9.64
CA VAL A 32 17.63 2.43 -9.94
C VAL A 32 19.06 2.15 -9.48
N MET A 33 19.17 1.57 -8.30
CA MET A 33 20.49 1.26 -7.76
C MET A 33 21.19 0.22 -8.61
N THR A 34 20.44 -0.80 -9.03
CA THR A 34 21.04 -1.87 -9.82
C THR A 34 21.44 -1.38 -11.21
N THR A 35 20.59 -0.54 -11.78
CA THR A 35 20.87 -0.03 -13.12
C THR A 35 22.03 0.95 -13.12
N HIS A 36 22.15 1.66 -12.03
CA HIS A 36 23.22 2.63 -11.92
C HIS A 36 24.56 1.93 -11.93
#